data_8c4f7a89b5a6df0033883de2313c1278
#
_entry.id   8c4f7a89b5a6df0033883de2313c1278
#
_cell.length_a   1.000
_cell.length_b   1.000
_cell.length_c   1.000
_cell.angle_alpha   90.00
_cell.angle_beta   90.00
_cell.angle_gamma   90.00
#
_symmetry.space_group_name_H-M   'P 1'
#
loop_
_entity.id
_entity.type
_entity.pdbx_description
1 polymer ?
#
loop_
_entity_poly.entity_id
_entity_poly.type
_entity_poly.pdbx_seq_one_letter_code
_entity_poly.pdbx_strand_id
1 'polypeptide(L)'
;MPRSARLILPKSFYHIMARGNNKNIIFKSDEDYNYYLSLIAKYKAEHPFDLYHYCLMPNHIHFLIKTDKGADFSTFMKKINLAYFYHYKQTYGWVGHFWQDRFKSQPVGKDNYFIQCGKYVELNPFRKRLLEKPEDYQYSSYNYYAFGKKDDLVSRDLFYDDLGKTDKSRRENYRELIIEQIVADSISRLIWGSPRQIHNELTKINYHNKSLKVFKS
;
A
#
# COMPACT_ATOMS: atom_id res chain seq x y z
N MET A 1 20.11 -5.84 24.69
CA MET A 1 19.99 -7.15 24.03
C MET A 1 20.38 -7.03 22.56
N PRO A 2 21.24 -7.92 22.03
CA PRO A 2 21.54 -7.93 20.60
C PRO A 2 20.24 -8.21 19.84
N ARG A 3 19.96 -7.40 18.81
CA ARG A 3 18.79 -7.63 17.94
C ARG A 3 19.07 -8.85 17.06
N SER A 4 18.19 -9.84 17.06
CA SER A 4 18.28 -11.00 16.17
C SER A 4 18.24 -10.57 14.70
N ALA A 5 18.95 -11.32 13.84
CA ALA A 5 18.86 -11.14 12.40
C ALA A 5 17.41 -11.35 11.94
N ARG A 6 16.94 -10.50 11.02
CA ARG A 6 15.62 -10.70 10.41
C ARG A 6 15.73 -11.84 9.39
N LEU A 7 14.93 -12.88 9.58
CA LEU A 7 14.82 -13.95 8.61
C LEU A 7 13.82 -13.55 7.54
N ILE A 8 14.29 -13.24 6.34
CA ILE A 8 13.47 -13.11 5.13
C ILE A 8 13.84 -14.28 4.23
N LEU A 9 12.88 -15.16 4.03
CA LEU A 9 13.05 -16.37 3.24
C LEU A 9 13.00 -16.04 1.74
N PRO A 10 13.72 -16.77 0.88
CA PRO A 10 13.58 -16.66 -0.56
C PRO A 10 12.20 -17.16 -1.01
N LYS A 11 11.74 -16.68 -2.17
CA LYS A 11 10.48 -17.08 -2.83
C LYS A 11 9.24 -16.99 -1.94
N SER A 12 9.26 -16.11 -0.95
CA SER A 12 8.21 -15.96 0.07
C SER A 12 7.54 -14.59 -0.02
N PHE A 13 6.27 -14.55 0.37
CA PHE A 13 5.47 -13.32 0.34
C PHE A 13 5.52 -12.61 1.68
N TYR A 14 5.60 -11.29 1.62
CA TYR A 14 5.66 -10.44 2.82
C TYR A 14 4.87 -9.16 2.64
N HIS A 15 4.14 -8.79 3.70
CA HIS A 15 3.72 -7.43 3.93
C HIS A 15 4.84 -6.69 4.65
N ILE A 16 5.34 -5.65 4.01
CA ILE A 16 6.44 -4.82 4.50
C ILE A 16 5.88 -3.46 4.94
N MET A 17 6.40 -2.95 6.04
CA MET A 17 6.09 -1.62 6.54
C MET A 17 7.35 -0.93 7.08
N ALA A 18 7.57 0.32 6.69
CA ALA A 18 8.54 1.22 7.33
C ALA A 18 7.85 2.53 7.71
N ARG A 19 8.19 3.10 8.85
CA ARG A 19 7.50 4.26 9.42
C ARG A 19 8.49 5.31 9.90
N GLY A 20 8.10 6.58 9.77
CA GLY A 20 8.80 7.71 10.37
C GLY A 20 8.82 7.65 11.89
N ASN A 21 9.93 8.05 12.49
CA ASN A 21 10.08 8.10 13.96
C ASN A 21 9.00 9.02 14.57
N ASN A 22 8.44 8.62 15.73
CA ASN A 22 7.35 9.32 16.39
C ASN A 22 6.16 9.64 15.47
N LYS A 23 5.89 8.80 14.46
CA LYS A 23 4.87 9.01 13.43
C LYS A 23 5.10 10.29 12.61
N ASN A 24 6.33 10.80 12.55
CA ASN A 24 6.67 11.97 11.76
C ASN A 24 6.28 11.79 10.30
N ILE A 25 5.82 12.89 9.67
CA ILE A 25 5.53 12.95 8.24
C ILE A 25 6.85 12.80 7.48
N ILE A 26 6.94 11.78 6.65
CA ILE A 26 8.10 11.47 5.83
C ILE A 26 7.93 11.92 4.38
N PHE A 27 6.69 12.13 3.92
CA PHE A 27 6.38 12.71 2.62
C PHE A 27 5.58 13.99 2.84
N LYS A 28 6.17 15.15 2.57
CA LYS A 28 5.57 16.48 2.79
C LYS A 28 5.06 17.10 1.49
N SER A 29 5.58 16.67 0.35
CA SER A 29 5.22 17.17 -0.97
C SER A 29 5.19 16.06 -2.01
N ASP A 30 4.63 16.34 -3.19
CA ASP A 30 4.58 15.41 -4.31
C ASP A 30 5.99 15.02 -4.79
N GLU A 31 6.96 15.93 -4.66
CA GLU A 31 8.38 15.68 -4.98
C GLU A 31 8.97 14.58 -4.09
N ASP A 32 8.63 14.56 -2.80
CA ASP A 32 9.06 13.52 -1.87
C ASP A 32 8.56 12.15 -2.27
N TYR A 33 7.27 12.03 -2.61
CA TYR A 33 6.67 10.79 -3.08
C TYR A 33 7.32 10.32 -4.39
N ASN A 34 7.44 11.23 -5.36
CA ASN A 34 8.02 10.91 -6.66
C ASN A 34 9.48 10.51 -6.54
N TYR A 35 10.24 11.17 -5.68
CA TYR A 35 11.62 10.79 -5.39
C TYR A 35 11.69 9.39 -4.76
N TYR A 36 10.81 9.07 -3.82
CA TYR A 36 10.78 7.73 -3.23
C TYR A 36 10.42 6.66 -4.26
N LEU A 37 9.45 6.91 -5.13
CA LEU A 37 9.10 6.01 -6.25
C LEU A 37 10.28 5.80 -7.20
N SER A 38 11.03 6.84 -7.51
CA SER A 38 12.25 6.74 -8.33
C SER A 38 13.34 5.89 -7.67
N LEU A 39 13.49 5.97 -6.34
CA LEU A 39 14.38 5.12 -5.57
C LEU A 39 13.94 3.65 -5.59
N ILE A 40 12.61 3.38 -5.53
CA ILE A 40 12.07 2.01 -5.69
C ILE A 40 12.50 1.47 -7.06
N ALA A 41 12.26 2.22 -8.15
CA ALA A 41 12.62 1.80 -9.50
C ALA A 41 14.12 1.49 -9.60
N LYS A 42 14.96 2.41 -9.15
CA LYS A 42 16.43 2.28 -9.17
C LYS A 42 16.90 1.03 -8.45
N TYR A 43 16.54 0.89 -7.18
CA TYR A 43 17.08 -0.19 -6.34
C TYR A 43 16.40 -1.54 -6.55
N LYS A 44 15.17 -1.57 -7.08
CA LYS A 44 14.51 -2.80 -7.52
C LYS A 44 15.24 -3.43 -8.72
N ALA A 45 15.80 -2.61 -9.60
CA ALA A 45 16.64 -3.09 -10.71
C ALA A 45 17.94 -3.75 -10.23
N GLU A 46 18.54 -3.22 -9.15
CA GLU A 46 19.75 -3.79 -8.53
C GLU A 46 19.47 -5.02 -7.65
N HIS A 47 18.32 -5.07 -7.02
CA HIS A 47 17.89 -6.10 -6.07
C HIS A 47 16.48 -6.58 -6.41
N PRO A 48 16.30 -7.48 -7.38
CA PRO A 48 15.00 -7.87 -7.92
C PRO A 48 14.08 -8.51 -6.88
N PHE A 49 12.80 -8.14 -6.94
CA PHE A 49 11.69 -8.75 -6.23
C PHE A 49 10.38 -8.39 -6.95
N ASP A 50 9.32 -9.14 -6.71
CA ASP A 50 7.98 -8.78 -7.21
C ASP A 50 7.32 -7.82 -6.22
N LEU A 51 6.89 -6.65 -6.70
CA LEU A 51 6.07 -5.69 -5.96
C LEU A 51 4.64 -5.78 -6.48
N TYR A 52 3.77 -6.41 -5.72
CA TYR A 52 2.36 -6.60 -6.13
C TYR A 52 1.49 -5.41 -5.78
N HIS A 53 1.54 -4.97 -4.53
CA HIS A 53 0.79 -3.82 -4.06
C HIS A 53 1.68 -2.89 -3.26
N TYR A 54 1.43 -1.60 -3.38
CA TYR A 54 2.08 -0.61 -2.53
C TYR A 54 1.15 0.55 -2.17
N CYS A 55 1.49 1.20 -1.08
CA CYS A 55 0.90 2.47 -0.68
C CYS A 55 1.92 3.29 0.11
N LEU A 56 2.22 4.49 -0.37
CA LEU A 56 3.07 5.46 0.32
C LEU A 56 2.18 6.41 1.11
N MET A 57 2.06 6.20 2.42
CA MET A 57 1.29 7.06 3.33
C MET A 57 2.15 8.22 3.82
N PRO A 58 1.59 9.36 4.24
CA PRO A 58 2.39 10.53 4.64
C PRO A 58 3.49 10.24 5.66
N ASN A 59 3.33 9.25 6.53
CA ASN A 59 4.27 8.93 7.60
C ASN A 59 4.77 7.49 7.63
N HIS A 60 4.41 6.66 6.65
CA HIS A 60 4.83 5.27 6.53
C HIS A 60 4.57 4.71 5.14
N ILE A 61 5.17 3.58 4.84
CA ILE A 61 4.99 2.87 3.59
C ILE A 61 4.47 1.46 3.83
N HIS A 62 3.71 0.94 2.87
CA HIS A 62 3.28 -0.45 2.79
C HIS A 62 3.66 -1.04 1.44
N PHE A 63 4.23 -2.26 1.45
CA PHE A 63 4.45 -3.07 0.25
C PHE A 63 3.93 -4.48 0.49
N LEU A 64 3.29 -5.07 -0.51
CA LEU A 64 3.07 -6.51 -0.61
C LEU A 64 3.99 -7.04 -1.70
N ILE A 65 4.92 -7.90 -1.31
CA ILE A 65 6.01 -8.35 -2.15
C ILE A 65 6.16 -9.86 -2.16
N LYS A 66 6.85 -10.37 -3.19
CA LYS A 66 7.49 -11.69 -3.15
C LYS A 66 8.98 -11.52 -3.33
N THR A 67 9.74 -12.10 -2.44
CA THR A 67 11.20 -12.09 -2.52
C THR A 67 11.69 -13.13 -3.51
N ASP A 68 12.70 -12.80 -4.30
CA ASP A 68 13.51 -13.82 -4.97
C ASP A 68 14.58 -14.34 -4.01
N LYS A 69 15.43 -13.45 -3.49
CA LYS A 69 16.39 -13.73 -2.43
C LYS A 69 16.16 -12.77 -1.26
N GLY A 70 15.97 -13.33 -0.05
CA GLY A 70 15.64 -12.53 1.14
C GLY A 70 16.75 -11.54 1.52
N ALA A 71 18.02 -11.89 1.31
CA ALA A 71 19.15 -10.99 1.58
C ALA A 71 19.16 -9.77 0.65
N ASP A 72 18.80 -9.94 -0.63
CA ASP A 72 18.74 -8.85 -1.61
C ASP A 72 17.63 -7.86 -1.24
N PHE A 73 16.47 -8.35 -0.81
CA PHE A 73 15.40 -7.48 -0.34
C PHE A 73 15.77 -6.69 0.91
N SER A 74 16.48 -7.30 1.85
CA SER A 74 16.98 -6.59 3.04
C SER A 74 17.98 -5.48 2.65
N THR A 75 18.81 -5.73 1.64
CA THR A 75 19.75 -4.75 1.08
C THR A 75 18.99 -3.64 0.35
N PHE A 76 17.98 -3.96 -0.45
CA PHE A 76 17.08 -2.99 -1.07
C PHE A 76 16.49 -2.04 -0.02
N MET A 77 15.86 -2.58 1.03
CA MET A 77 15.26 -1.77 2.08
C MET A 77 16.27 -0.89 2.83
N LYS A 78 17.49 -1.37 3.03
CA LYS A 78 18.58 -0.57 3.63
C LYS A 78 18.96 0.59 2.72
N LYS A 79 19.18 0.32 1.43
CA LYS A 79 19.59 1.35 0.45
C LYS A 79 18.52 2.43 0.27
N ILE A 80 17.26 2.04 0.05
CA ILE A 80 16.18 2.99 -0.17
C ILE A 80 15.94 3.87 1.07
N ASN A 81 15.90 3.27 2.26
CA ASN A 81 15.68 4.02 3.50
C ASN A 81 16.82 5.00 3.79
N LEU A 82 18.07 4.62 3.48
CA LEU A 82 19.22 5.49 3.68
C LEU A 82 19.24 6.63 2.65
N ALA A 83 19.01 6.32 1.38
CA ALA A 83 18.99 7.33 0.31
C ALA A 83 17.89 8.36 0.54
N TYR A 84 16.68 7.89 0.93
CA TYR A 84 15.58 8.78 1.24
C TYR A 84 15.82 9.64 2.49
N PHE A 85 16.43 9.09 3.51
CA PHE A 85 16.84 9.86 4.69
C PHE A 85 17.79 11.01 4.32
N TYR A 86 18.79 10.77 3.46
CA TYR A 86 19.71 11.84 3.03
C TYR A 86 18.99 12.92 2.23
N HIS A 87 18.09 12.54 1.31
CA HIS A 87 17.24 13.49 0.60
C HIS A 87 16.44 14.36 1.57
N TYR A 88 15.72 13.74 2.49
CA TYR A 88 14.90 14.46 3.46
C TYR A 88 15.72 15.36 4.37
N LYS A 89 16.92 14.90 4.80
CA LYS A 89 17.83 15.69 5.59
C LYS A 89 18.32 16.93 4.85
N GLN A 90 18.68 16.80 3.59
CA GLN A 90 19.13 17.93 2.75
C GLN A 90 17.99 18.91 2.49
N THR A 91 16.78 18.41 2.23
CA THR A 91 15.61 19.25 1.88
C THR A 91 15.07 19.98 3.10
N TYR A 92 15.00 19.31 4.26
CA TYR A 92 14.28 19.83 5.44
C TYR A 92 15.15 20.05 6.68
N GLY A 93 16.46 19.89 6.60
CA GLY A 93 17.36 20.10 7.74
C GLY A 93 17.15 19.11 8.89
N TRP A 94 16.65 17.89 8.61
CA TRP A 94 16.30 16.91 9.65
C TRP A 94 17.50 16.50 10.51
N VAL A 95 17.30 16.44 11.84
CA VAL A 95 18.28 15.99 12.82
C VAL A 95 17.68 14.84 13.67
N GLY A 96 18.49 13.83 13.95
CA GLY A 96 18.12 12.70 14.78
C GLY A 96 17.59 11.48 13.99
N HIS A 97 16.92 10.58 14.71
CA HIS A 97 16.38 9.34 14.13
C HIS A 97 15.21 9.65 13.19
N PHE A 98 15.33 9.26 11.92
CA PHE A 98 14.31 9.47 10.90
C PHE A 98 13.30 8.31 10.83
N TRP A 99 13.78 7.07 10.77
CA TRP A 99 12.92 5.89 10.78
C TRP A 99 12.69 5.39 12.20
N GLN A 100 11.46 5.00 12.53
CA GLN A 100 11.08 4.54 13.87
C GLN A 100 11.88 3.31 14.31
N ASP A 101 12.14 2.38 13.37
CA ASP A 101 12.95 1.18 13.54
C ASP A 101 13.33 0.64 12.15
N ARG A 102 13.95 -0.54 12.11
CA ARG A 102 14.06 -1.30 10.87
C ARG A 102 12.65 -1.56 10.32
N PHE A 103 12.53 -1.75 9.00
CA PHE A 103 11.24 -2.13 8.41
C PHE A 103 10.66 -3.38 9.10
N LYS A 104 9.33 -3.47 9.20
CA LYS A 104 8.62 -4.66 9.66
C LYS A 104 8.34 -5.55 8.45
N SER A 105 8.40 -6.87 8.64
CA SER A 105 8.06 -7.86 7.62
C SER A 105 7.14 -8.91 8.26
N GLN A 106 5.96 -9.07 7.71
CA GLN A 106 4.99 -10.07 8.13
C GLN A 106 4.81 -11.07 6.98
N PRO A 107 5.06 -12.36 7.19
CA PRO A 107 4.79 -13.39 6.18
C PRO A 107 3.32 -13.38 5.76
N VAL A 108 3.07 -13.58 4.48
CA VAL A 108 1.73 -13.62 3.88
C VAL A 108 1.57 -14.96 3.16
N GLY A 109 0.47 -15.68 3.43
CA GLY A 109 0.13 -16.91 2.70
C GLY A 109 -0.30 -16.61 1.26
N LYS A 110 -0.17 -17.60 0.38
CA LYS A 110 -0.64 -17.53 -1.01
C LYS A 110 -2.08 -18.04 -1.10
N ASP A 111 -3.01 -17.33 -0.49
CA ASP A 111 -4.43 -17.67 -0.41
C ASP A 111 -5.28 -16.40 -0.29
N ASN A 112 -6.48 -16.54 0.24
CA ASN A 112 -7.37 -15.43 0.56
C ASN A 112 -6.70 -14.34 1.41
N TYR A 113 -5.71 -14.68 2.23
CA TYR A 113 -4.96 -13.71 3.03
C TYR A 113 -4.11 -12.79 2.16
N PHE A 114 -3.58 -13.27 1.02
CA PHE A 114 -2.86 -12.44 0.05
C PHE A 114 -3.76 -11.35 -0.53
N ILE A 115 -4.98 -11.72 -1.00
CA ILE A 115 -5.97 -10.79 -1.55
C ILE A 115 -6.38 -9.75 -0.49
N GLN A 116 -6.65 -10.21 0.73
CA GLN A 116 -7.01 -9.30 1.83
C GLN A 116 -5.87 -8.32 2.17
N CYS A 117 -4.61 -8.80 2.10
CA CYS A 117 -3.44 -7.96 2.31
C CYS A 117 -3.30 -6.90 1.21
N GLY A 118 -3.52 -7.24 -0.06
CA GLY A 118 -3.52 -6.29 -1.18
C GLY A 118 -4.56 -5.20 -0.97
N LYS A 119 -5.82 -5.58 -0.71
CA LYS A 119 -6.91 -4.63 -0.37
C LYS A 119 -6.56 -3.76 0.84
N TYR A 120 -5.99 -4.36 1.88
CA TYR A 120 -5.56 -3.61 3.07
C TYR A 120 -4.52 -2.55 2.72
N VAL A 121 -3.50 -2.89 1.94
CA VAL A 121 -2.44 -1.96 1.51
C VAL A 121 -3.03 -0.77 0.76
N GLU A 122 -3.88 -1.01 -0.23
CA GLU A 122 -4.43 0.04 -1.09
C GLU A 122 -5.51 0.90 -0.42
N LEU A 123 -6.29 0.35 0.50
CA LEU A 123 -7.32 1.08 1.23
C LEU A 123 -6.80 1.87 2.43
N ASN A 124 -5.47 1.83 2.72
CA ASN A 124 -4.91 2.57 3.86
C ASN A 124 -5.23 4.08 3.84
N PRO A 125 -5.10 4.81 2.71
CA PRO A 125 -5.41 6.23 2.66
C PRO A 125 -6.89 6.52 2.96
N PHE A 126 -7.78 5.73 2.37
CA PHE A 126 -9.22 5.82 2.59
C PHE A 126 -9.59 5.51 4.06
N ARG A 127 -9.05 4.43 4.64
CA ARG A 127 -9.26 4.07 6.06
C ARG A 127 -8.76 5.13 7.03
N LYS A 128 -7.71 5.88 6.65
CA LYS A 128 -7.18 7.02 7.42
C LYS A 128 -7.89 8.34 7.11
N ARG A 129 -8.91 8.34 6.26
CA ARG A 129 -9.70 9.53 5.90
C ARG A 129 -8.86 10.64 5.27
N LEU A 130 -7.83 10.28 4.51
CA LEU A 130 -7.02 11.24 3.76
C LEU A 130 -7.77 11.72 2.50
N LEU A 131 -8.75 10.94 2.04
CA LEU A 131 -9.54 11.21 0.84
C LEU A 131 -10.88 10.46 0.94
N GLU A 132 -11.83 10.85 0.07
CA GLU A 132 -13.17 10.26 0.05
C GLU A 132 -13.27 9.06 -0.91
N LYS A 133 -12.40 8.99 -1.91
CA LYS A 133 -12.38 7.92 -2.91
C LYS A 133 -10.98 7.33 -3.04
N PRO A 134 -10.83 5.99 -3.10
CA PRO A 134 -9.51 5.37 -3.26
C PRO A 134 -8.77 5.82 -4.54
N GLU A 135 -9.51 6.10 -5.63
CA GLU A 135 -8.97 6.55 -6.91
C GLU A 135 -8.26 7.90 -6.86
N ASP A 136 -8.59 8.74 -5.90
CA ASP A 136 -7.99 10.06 -5.74
C ASP A 136 -6.57 9.97 -5.15
N TYR A 137 -6.17 8.78 -4.63
CA TYR A 137 -4.82 8.58 -4.08
C TYR A 137 -3.86 8.06 -5.13
N GLN A 138 -2.99 8.93 -5.60
CA GLN A 138 -2.06 8.61 -6.70
C GLN A 138 -0.79 7.83 -6.27
N TYR A 139 -0.49 7.76 -4.96
CA TYR A 139 0.72 7.11 -4.44
C TYR A 139 0.46 5.69 -3.94
N SER A 140 -0.37 4.94 -4.67
CA SER A 140 -0.67 3.53 -4.43
C SER A 140 -0.86 2.78 -5.76
N SER A 141 -0.74 1.46 -5.71
CA SER A 141 -1.01 0.57 -6.83
C SER A 141 -2.50 0.45 -7.21
N TYR A 142 -3.43 1.04 -6.45
CA TYR A 142 -4.86 0.93 -6.69
C TYR A 142 -5.26 1.29 -8.14
N ASN A 143 -4.78 2.43 -8.63
CA ASN A 143 -5.13 2.91 -9.96
C ASN A 143 -4.58 2.02 -11.11
N TYR A 144 -3.52 1.26 -10.87
CA TYR A 144 -3.03 0.25 -11.80
C TYR A 144 -4.08 -0.87 -11.97
N TYR A 145 -4.57 -1.44 -10.87
CA TYR A 145 -5.55 -2.53 -10.91
C TYR A 145 -6.95 -2.08 -11.28
N ALA A 146 -7.42 -0.98 -10.71
CA ALA A 146 -8.80 -0.51 -10.86
C ALA A 146 -9.08 0.18 -12.20
N PHE A 147 -8.07 0.86 -12.77
CA PHE A 147 -8.25 1.68 -13.98
C PHE A 147 -7.23 1.38 -15.08
N GLY A 148 -6.27 0.50 -14.84
CA GLY A 148 -5.22 0.13 -15.81
C GLY A 148 -4.22 1.26 -16.06
N LYS A 149 -4.01 2.14 -15.07
CA LYS A 149 -2.99 3.17 -15.14
C LYS A 149 -1.61 2.51 -15.17
N LYS A 150 -0.76 2.91 -16.11
CA LYS A 150 0.58 2.33 -16.22
C LYS A 150 1.39 2.57 -14.95
N ASP A 151 1.98 1.51 -14.42
CA ASP A 151 2.90 1.55 -13.29
C ASP A 151 3.96 0.46 -13.45
N ASP A 152 5.15 0.87 -13.86
CA ASP A 152 6.27 -0.04 -14.18
C ASP A 152 6.91 -0.66 -12.90
N LEU A 153 6.52 -0.22 -11.72
CA LEU A 153 6.96 -0.80 -10.45
C LEU A 153 6.20 -2.07 -10.11
N VAL A 154 4.93 -2.17 -10.54
CA VAL A 154 4.00 -3.21 -10.13
C VAL A 154 4.21 -4.48 -10.94
N SER A 155 4.49 -5.58 -10.24
CA SER A 155 4.32 -6.94 -10.77
C SER A 155 2.85 -7.32 -10.64
N ARG A 156 2.25 -7.88 -11.70
CA ARG A 156 0.83 -8.22 -11.71
C ARG A 156 0.48 -9.20 -10.60
N ASP A 157 -0.58 -8.91 -9.84
CA ASP A 157 -1.08 -9.75 -8.76
C ASP A 157 -1.44 -11.14 -9.25
N LEU A 158 -1.15 -12.16 -8.43
CA LEU A 158 -1.33 -13.58 -8.77
C LEU A 158 -2.79 -13.97 -9.06
N PHE A 159 -3.74 -13.27 -8.47
CA PHE A 159 -5.19 -13.55 -8.58
C PHE A 159 -5.92 -12.54 -9.45
N TYR A 160 -5.22 -11.54 -9.99
CA TYR A 160 -5.86 -10.48 -10.78
C TYR A 160 -6.44 -11.03 -12.09
N ASP A 161 -5.77 -12.01 -12.69
CA ASP A 161 -6.23 -12.63 -13.95
C ASP A 161 -7.49 -13.47 -13.76
N ASP A 162 -7.71 -14.02 -12.57
CA ASP A 162 -8.90 -14.80 -12.21
C ASP A 162 -10.15 -13.93 -12.07
N LEU A 163 -9.99 -12.60 -11.94
CA LEU A 163 -11.10 -11.66 -11.84
C LEU A 163 -11.90 -11.51 -13.14
N GLY A 164 -11.38 -11.94 -14.30
CA GLY A 164 -12.14 -11.85 -15.53
C GLY A 164 -11.35 -12.19 -16.79
N LYS A 165 -12.07 -12.45 -17.87
CA LYS A 165 -11.48 -12.85 -19.16
C LYS A 165 -10.84 -11.70 -19.94
N THR A 166 -11.26 -10.46 -19.68
CA THR A 166 -10.77 -9.26 -20.37
C THR A 166 -10.23 -8.26 -19.35
N ASP A 167 -9.33 -7.37 -19.78
CA ASP A 167 -8.83 -6.31 -18.90
C ASP A 167 -9.94 -5.40 -18.38
N LYS A 168 -10.98 -5.16 -19.20
CA LYS A 168 -12.14 -4.39 -18.77
C LYS A 168 -12.85 -5.09 -17.61
N SER A 169 -13.22 -6.37 -17.78
CA SER A 169 -13.91 -7.14 -16.72
C SER A 169 -13.06 -7.28 -15.46
N ARG A 170 -11.73 -7.48 -15.58
CA ARG A 170 -10.84 -7.54 -14.41
C ARG A 170 -10.86 -6.25 -13.60
N ARG A 171 -10.78 -5.10 -14.28
CA ARG A 171 -10.83 -3.78 -13.63
C ARG A 171 -12.17 -3.52 -12.95
N GLU A 172 -13.29 -3.89 -13.60
CA GLU A 172 -14.63 -3.76 -13.05
C GLU A 172 -14.77 -4.61 -11.79
N ASN A 173 -14.45 -5.89 -11.87
CA ASN A 173 -14.54 -6.82 -10.74
C ASN A 173 -13.55 -6.45 -9.61
N TYR A 174 -12.37 -5.92 -9.93
CA TYR A 174 -11.45 -5.41 -8.92
C TYR A 174 -12.04 -4.23 -8.14
N ARG A 175 -12.69 -3.28 -8.83
CA ARG A 175 -13.37 -2.17 -8.16
C ARG A 175 -14.52 -2.65 -7.27
N GLU A 176 -15.31 -3.64 -7.73
CA GLU A 176 -16.36 -4.25 -6.92
C GLU A 176 -15.79 -4.85 -5.62
N LEU A 177 -14.73 -5.64 -5.71
CA LEU A 177 -14.04 -6.20 -4.53
C LEU A 177 -13.57 -5.13 -3.53
N ILE A 178 -13.10 -4.00 -4.01
CA ILE A 178 -12.67 -2.88 -3.17
C ILE A 178 -13.88 -2.20 -2.52
N ILE A 179 -14.96 -1.97 -3.27
CA ILE A 179 -16.20 -1.37 -2.75
C ILE A 179 -16.85 -2.27 -1.69
N GLU A 180 -16.91 -3.58 -1.94
CA GLU A 180 -17.39 -4.56 -0.94
C GLU A 180 -16.60 -4.48 0.36
N GLN A 181 -15.27 -4.36 0.27
CA GLN A 181 -14.42 -4.21 1.45
C GLN A 181 -14.69 -2.89 2.19
N ILE A 182 -14.90 -1.78 1.47
CA ILE A 182 -15.24 -0.48 2.04
C ILE A 182 -16.59 -0.56 2.79
N VAL A 183 -17.58 -1.21 2.18
CA VAL A 183 -18.89 -1.41 2.80
C VAL A 183 -18.76 -2.28 4.06
N ALA A 184 -18.03 -3.38 3.99
CA ALA A 184 -17.79 -4.25 5.15
C ALA A 184 -17.06 -3.52 6.29
N ASP A 185 -16.02 -2.75 5.98
CA ASP A 185 -15.30 -1.92 6.95
C ASP A 185 -16.23 -0.87 7.59
N SER A 186 -17.13 -0.29 6.81
CA SER A 186 -18.09 0.72 7.28
C SER A 186 -19.16 0.11 8.19
N ILE A 187 -19.70 -1.04 7.82
CA ILE A 187 -20.66 -1.79 8.67
C ILE A 187 -20.00 -2.18 10.01
N SER A 188 -18.77 -2.68 9.98
CA SER A 188 -18.04 -3.01 11.20
C SER A 188 -17.87 -1.81 12.13
N ARG A 189 -17.61 -0.61 11.58
CA ARG A 189 -17.55 0.62 12.37
C ARG A 189 -18.90 1.10 12.89
N LEU A 190 -20.00 0.83 12.16
CA LEU A 190 -21.35 1.12 12.63
C LEU A 190 -21.71 0.29 13.87
N ILE A 191 -21.30 -0.99 13.89
CA ILE A 191 -21.59 -1.88 15.00
C ILE A 191 -20.79 -1.50 16.25
N TRP A 192 -19.52 -1.09 16.09
CA TRP A 192 -18.57 -0.85 17.18
C TRP A 192 -18.13 0.62 17.34
N GLY A 193 -18.68 1.53 16.56
CA GLY A 193 -18.28 2.93 16.51
C GLY A 193 -19.03 3.84 17.48
N SER A 194 -18.44 5.01 17.76
CA SER A 194 -19.14 6.09 18.47
C SER A 194 -20.24 6.72 17.59
N PRO A 195 -21.27 7.42 18.16
CA PRO A 195 -22.34 8.07 17.36
C PRO A 195 -21.86 8.96 16.24
N ARG A 196 -20.78 9.72 16.44
CA ARG A 196 -20.17 10.57 15.41
C ARG A 196 -19.52 9.74 14.28
N GLN A 197 -18.91 8.61 14.62
CA GLN A 197 -18.33 7.69 13.64
C GLN A 197 -19.43 7.02 12.83
N ILE A 198 -20.54 6.62 13.49
CA ILE A 198 -21.71 6.02 12.85
C ILE A 198 -22.31 6.96 11.81
N HIS A 199 -22.55 8.22 12.13
CA HIS A 199 -23.10 9.22 11.19
C HIS A 199 -22.21 9.37 9.94
N ASN A 200 -20.91 9.50 10.12
CA ASN A 200 -19.95 9.64 9.02
C ASN A 200 -19.89 8.38 8.12
N GLU A 201 -20.04 7.19 8.70
CA GLU A 201 -20.03 5.94 7.93
C GLU A 201 -21.31 5.74 7.11
N LEU A 202 -22.49 6.09 7.66
CA LEU A 202 -23.77 6.05 6.93
C LEU A 202 -23.72 6.92 5.66
N THR A 203 -23.11 8.09 5.73
CA THR A 203 -22.93 8.98 4.57
C THR A 203 -22.08 8.32 3.49
N LYS A 204 -21.01 7.62 3.87
CA LYS A 204 -20.12 6.90 2.94
C LYS A 204 -20.80 5.70 2.29
N ILE A 205 -21.53 4.88 3.06
CA ILE A 205 -22.26 3.74 2.53
C ILE A 205 -23.26 4.22 1.46
N ASN A 206 -23.98 5.30 1.70
CA ASN A 206 -24.90 5.89 0.74
C ASN A 206 -24.20 6.35 -0.55
N TYR A 207 -22.99 6.92 -0.43
CA TYR A 207 -22.19 7.32 -1.59
C TYR A 207 -21.76 6.10 -2.41
N HIS A 208 -21.21 5.06 -1.79
CA HIS A 208 -20.75 3.86 -2.50
C HIS A 208 -21.90 3.04 -3.10
N ASN A 209 -23.04 2.96 -2.45
CA ASN A 209 -24.24 2.33 -3.02
C ASN A 209 -24.75 3.06 -4.28
N LYS A 210 -24.63 4.39 -4.35
CA LYS A 210 -24.91 5.15 -5.58
C LYS A 210 -23.91 4.81 -6.67
N SER A 211 -22.63 4.69 -6.35
CA SER A 211 -21.58 4.30 -7.31
C SER A 211 -21.83 2.91 -7.90
N LEU A 212 -22.21 1.92 -7.08
CA LEU A 212 -22.55 0.56 -7.54
C LEU A 212 -23.73 0.55 -8.54
N LYS A 213 -24.74 1.42 -8.34
CA LYS A 213 -25.89 1.52 -9.26
C LYS A 213 -25.51 2.12 -10.61
N VAL A 214 -24.54 3.04 -10.65
CA VAL A 214 -24.05 3.64 -11.90
C VAL A 214 -23.25 2.65 -12.74
N PHE A 215 -22.60 1.66 -12.13
CA PHE A 215 -21.84 0.63 -12.85
C PHE A 215 -22.70 -0.53 -13.36
N LYS A 216 -23.96 -0.68 -12.90
CA LYS A 216 -24.90 -1.73 -13.32
C LYS A 216 -25.92 -1.27 -14.35
N SER A 217 -25.94 0.02 -14.69
CA SER A 217 -26.72 0.64 -15.76
C SER A 217 -25.85 0.87 -16.99
#